data_3df29a586839f618ad20ebf29a253486
#
_entry.id   3df29a586839f618ad20ebf29a253486
#
_cell.length_a   1.000
_cell.length_b   1.000
_cell.length_c   1.000
_cell.angle_alpha   90.00
_cell.angle_beta   90.00
_cell.angle_gamma   90.00
#
_symmetry.space_group_name_H-M   'P 1'
#
loop_
_entity.id
_entity.type
_entity.pdbx_description
1 polymer ?
#
loop_
_entity_poly.entity_id
_entity_poly.type
_entity_poly.pdbx_seq_one_letter_code
_entity_poly.pdbx_strand_id
1 'polypeptide(L)'
;MAAKEAKARIKINKLLEEAGWRFFDDATGRANIALESNVKLSKTAFDELGENFEKTRNGFTDFLLLDDTGKPLLVLEAKSEDKNPLVGKEQARHYAKHEKCRFVILSNGNLHYFWDLEQGNPHLITRYPTPDSLKGYHAFQPNPQRLIVEPVGRDYIALTQRPGYAAEAGWNTLAERDEFIQKNKLRFLRDYQKRAVSAIQDAVAEGHSRFLFEMATGTGKTLTAAAVIKLFLRTGNARRVLFLVDRLELEDQAWKAFVAYLKNDYTAVIYKERRDDWRKADIVVTTVQSLLFNDKYRRLFSPTDFDLVISDEAHRSIGGNARAVFEYFVGYKLGLTATPRDYLKKFDHSKPTSRDPREAERRLLLDTYRTFGCESGQPTFRYSLLDGVNDGFLINPLVVDARTDITTQLLSDKGYAVAGTPENDAESFFQKDFEKKFFSDATNRLFCQTFLANGLRDPISHEFGKAIVFGVSQNHAAKLTQILNEQADILWPGKYQSDFAVQVTSQIADAQQYTINFTNNNLLGAANFNDAYKTSKARVCVTVGMMTTGYDCPDILNLALMRPVFSPSDFVQIKGRGTRKHDFLEQLLDKPLKTQIGKQDKTR
;
A
#
# COMPACT_ATOMS: atom_id res chain seq x y z
N MET A 1 37.78 -19.51 -16.29
CA MET A 1 36.42 -19.53 -16.80
C MET A 1 35.65 -20.76 -16.32
N ALA A 2 36.11 -21.96 -16.62
CA ALA A 2 35.41 -23.23 -16.25
C ALA A 2 35.03 -23.38 -14.77
N ALA A 3 35.88 -22.98 -13.81
CA ALA A 3 35.62 -23.12 -12.39
C ALA A 3 34.47 -22.19 -11.88
N LYS A 4 34.35 -20.99 -12.43
CA LYS A 4 33.28 -20.04 -12.07
C LYS A 4 31.94 -20.45 -12.67
N GLU A 5 31.96 -21.03 -13.85
CA GLU A 5 30.76 -21.57 -14.50
C GLU A 5 30.26 -22.82 -13.76
N ALA A 6 31.17 -23.77 -13.43
CA ALA A 6 30.82 -24.94 -12.63
C ALA A 6 30.21 -24.54 -11.25
N LYS A 7 30.74 -23.51 -10.61
CA LYS A 7 30.22 -23.00 -9.35
C LYS A 7 28.82 -22.38 -9.50
N ALA A 8 28.57 -21.63 -10.58
CA ALA A 8 27.24 -21.10 -10.89
C ALA A 8 26.23 -22.23 -11.09
N ARG A 9 26.59 -23.27 -11.87
CA ARG A 9 25.74 -24.45 -12.10
C ARG A 9 25.40 -25.21 -10.82
N ILE A 10 26.39 -25.42 -9.91
CA ILE A 10 26.15 -26.08 -8.61
C ILE A 10 25.09 -25.28 -7.80
N LYS A 11 25.18 -23.96 -7.76
CA LYS A 11 24.19 -23.11 -7.07
C LYS A 11 22.82 -23.21 -7.73
N ILE A 12 22.76 -23.16 -9.06
CA ILE A 12 21.53 -23.28 -9.83
C ILE A 12 20.85 -24.63 -9.57
N ASN A 13 21.62 -25.74 -9.60
CA ASN A 13 21.09 -27.07 -9.29
C ASN A 13 20.41 -27.11 -7.92
N LYS A 14 21.10 -26.58 -6.90
CA LYS A 14 20.54 -26.51 -5.54
C LYS A 14 19.24 -25.69 -5.49
N LEU A 15 19.20 -24.55 -6.19
CA LEU A 15 18.01 -23.70 -6.25
C LEU A 15 16.85 -24.37 -6.98
N LEU A 16 17.13 -25.18 -8.01
CA LEU A 16 16.13 -25.99 -8.71
C LEU A 16 15.54 -27.05 -7.77
N GLU A 17 16.39 -27.79 -7.07
CA GLU A 17 15.95 -28.81 -6.09
C GLU A 17 15.13 -28.17 -4.94
N GLU A 18 15.57 -27.04 -4.39
CA GLU A 18 14.85 -26.29 -3.36
C GLU A 18 13.48 -25.78 -3.85
N ALA A 19 13.32 -25.56 -5.16
CA ALA A 19 12.05 -25.19 -5.78
C ALA A 19 11.17 -26.41 -6.14
N GLY A 20 11.65 -27.65 -5.90
CA GLY A 20 10.91 -28.89 -6.16
C GLY A 20 11.06 -29.43 -7.58
N TRP A 21 12.06 -28.95 -8.35
CA TRP A 21 12.46 -29.54 -9.62
C TRP A 21 13.36 -30.76 -9.38
N ARG A 22 13.26 -31.79 -10.20
CA ARG A 22 13.92 -33.06 -10.00
C ARG A 22 14.83 -33.41 -11.16
N PHE A 23 16.09 -33.71 -10.85
CA PHE A 23 17.07 -34.25 -11.83
C PHE A 23 16.89 -35.76 -12.06
N PHE A 24 16.37 -36.49 -11.07
CA PHE A 24 16.18 -37.93 -11.09
C PHE A 24 14.77 -38.28 -10.64
N ASP A 25 14.31 -39.47 -11.01
CA ASP A 25 13.07 -40.03 -10.48
C ASP A 25 13.23 -40.29 -8.97
N ASP A 26 12.22 -39.89 -8.19
CA ASP A 26 12.16 -40.11 -6.76
C ASP A 26 10.73 -40.49 -6.30
N ALA A 27 10.55 -40.62 -4.97
CA ALA A 27 9.24 -40.97 -4.37
C ALA A 27 8.15 -39.92 -4.65
N THR A 28 8.52 -38.69 -5.02
CA THR A 28 7.61 -37.56 -5.27
C THR A 28 7.22 -37.44 -6.73
N GLY A 29 7.95 -38.09 -7.65
CA GLY A 29 7.63 -38.08 -9.06
C GLY A 29 8.82 -38.34 -9.99
N ARG A 30 8.55 -38.25 -11.29
CA ARG A 30 9.58 -38.40 -12.33
C ARG A 30 10.49 -37.18 -12.42
N ALA A 31 11.70 -37.39 -12.98
CA ALA A 31 12.61 -36.33 -13.36
C ALA A 31 11.90 -35.35 -14.30
N ASN A 32 12.04 -34.05 -14.04
CA ASN A 32 11.42 -32.99 -14.84
C ASN A 32 12.43 -31.90 -15.24
N ILE A 33 13.73 -32.24 -15.21
CA ILE A 33 14.83 -31.42 -15.74
C ILE A 33 15.54 -32.23 -16.82
N ALA A 34 15.66 -31.65 -18.01
CA ALA A 34 16.54 -32.11 -19.05
C ALA A 34 17.78 -31.22 -19.13
N LEU A 35 18.96 -31.81 -19.18
CA LEU A 35 20.23 -31.11 -19.25
C LEU A 35 20.71 -31.00 -20.72
N GLU A 36 21.30 -29.86 -21.05
CA GLU A 36 22.03 -29.64 -22.31
C GLU A 36 21.26 -30.11 -23.55
N SER A 37 20.02 -29.70 -23.69
CA SER A 37 19.20 -30.01 -24.87
C SER A 37 19.81 -29.37 -26.13
N ASN A 38 20.06 -30.20 -27.16
CA ASN A 38 20.55 -29.71 -28.46
C ASN A 38 19.47 -28.92 -29.19
N VAL A 39 19.69 -27.64 -29.39
CA VAL A 39 18.80 -26.77 -30.18
C VAL A 39 19.45 -26.50 -31.55
N LYS A 40 18.81 -26.99 -32.62
CA LYS A 40 19.25 -26.69 -34.01
C LYS A 40 18.64 -25.36 -34.43
N LEU A 41 19.43 -24.29 -34.40
CA LEU A 41 19.05 -22.99 -34.95
C LEU A 41 19.17 -22.97 -36.48
N SER A 42 18.24 -22.33 -37.18
CA SER A 42 18.35 -22.09 -38.62
C SER A 42 19.45 -21.06 -38.91
N LYS A 43 19.99 -21.10 -40.12
CA LYS A 43 21.08 -20.18 -40.54
C LYS A 43 20.64 -18.71 -40.46
N THR A 44 19.37 -18.41 -40.76
CA THR A 44 18.77 -17.08 -40.65
C THR A 44 18.65 -16.62 -39.19
N ALA A 45 18.26 -17.49 -38.26
CA ALA A 45 18.22 -17.16 -36.82
C ALA A 45 19.62 -16.92 -36.23
N PHE A 46 20.65 -17.53 -36.82
CA PHE A 46 22.04 -17.34 -36.41
C PHE A 46 22.58 -15.96 -36.86
N ASP A 47 22.21 -15.51 -38.03
CA ASP A 47 22.63 -14.21 -38.57
C ASP A 47 21.94 -13.02 -37.84
N GLU A 48 20.76 -13.23 -37.28
CA GLU A 48 20.01 -12.23 -36.47
C GLU A 48 20.58 -12.01 -35.07
N LEU A 49 21.40 -12.92 -34.54
CA LEU A 49 21.92 -12.90 -33.17
C LEU A 49 23.10 -11.94 -32.93
N GLY A 50 23.74 -11.45 -33.99
CA GLY A 50 24.83 -10.47 -33.94
C GLY A 50 26.18 -11.00 -33.41
N GLU A 51 27.18 -10.09 -33.31
CA GLU A 51 28.60 -10.44 -33.01
C GLU A 51 28.86 -10.96 -31.58
N ASN A 52 27.91 -10.85 -30.66
CA ASN A 52 28.07 -11.27 -29.27
C ASN A 52 27.62 -12.70 -28.98
N PHE A 53 27.23 -13.44 -29.97
CA PHE A 53 26.85 -14.84 -29.84
C PHE A 53 28.12 -15.72 -29.73
N GLU A 54 28.23 -16.50 -28.65
CA GLU A 54 29.32 -17.49 -28.55
C GLU A 54 29.21 -18.49 -29.71
N LYS A 55 30.19 -18.50 -30.60
CA LYS A 55 30.22 -19.28 -31.85
C LYS A 55 30.24 -20.77 -31.59
N THR A 56 29.11 -21.34 -31.21
CA THR A 56 28.90 -22.80 -31.26
C THR A 56 27.91 -23.11 -32.37
N ARG A 57 28.31 -23.93 -33.35
CA ARG A 57 27.43 -24.39 -34.45
C ARG A 57 26.20 -25.15 -33.97
N ASN A 58 26.18 -25.63 -32.72
CA ASN A 58 25.07 -26.24 -32.05
C ASN A 58 24.82 -25.41 -30.76
N GLY A 59 23.70 -24.72 -30.66
CA GLY A 59 23.28 -24.08 -29.43
C GLY A 59 22.81 -25.14 -28.42
N PHE A 60 23.18 -24.98 -27.14
CA PHE A 60 22.70 -25.81 -26.05
C PHE A 60 21.96 -24.93 -25.08
N THR A 61 20.80 -25.39 -24.63
CA THR A 61 20.19 -24.85 -23.42
C THR A 61 20.80 -25.52 -22.22
N ASP A 62 21.15 -24.77 -21.18
CA ASP A 62 21.73 -25.34 -19.97
C ASP A 62 20.75 -26.28 -19.25
N PHE A 63 19.49 -25.83 -19.08
CA PHE A 63 18.42 -26.62 -18.48
C PHE A 63 17.10 -26.39 -19.20
N LEU A 64 16.40 -27.47 -19.48
CA LEU A 64 15.01 -27.46 -19.96
C LEU A 64 14.12 -28.04 -18.86
N LEU A 65 13.22 -27.23 -18.32
CA LEU A 65 12.30 -27.67 -17.27
C LEU A 65 10.99 -28.13 -17.90
N LEU A 66 10.53 -29.31 -17.52
CA LEU A 66 9.43 -30.02 -18.13
C LEU A 66 8.21 -30.08 -17.20
N ASP A 67 7.03 -30.19 -17.78
CA ASP A 67 5.83 -30.53 -17.03
C ASP A 67 5.75 -32.03 -16.71
N ASP A 68 4.71 -32.45 -15.94
CA ASP A 68 4.52 -33.86 -15.56
C ASP A 68 4.29 -34.79 -16.77
N THR A 69 4.00 -34.25 -17.94
CA THR A 69 3.81 -34.99 -19.21
C THR A 69 5.09 -35.05 -20.03
N GLY A 70 6.17 -34.41 -19.56
CA GLY A 70 7.45 -34.31 -20.25
C GLY A 70 7.51 -33.23 -21.34
N LYS A 71 6.54 -32.30 -21.36
CA LYS A 71 6.56 -31.16 -22.29
C LYS A 71 7.38 -30.02 -21.73
N PRO A 72 8.15 -29.31 -22.59
CA PRO A 72 8.91 -28.14 -22.20
C PRO A 72 8.03 -27.01 -21.65
N LEU A 73 8.37 -26.50 -20.46
CA LEU A 73 7.71 -25.35 -19.83
C LEU A 73 8.59 -24.11 -19.81
N LEU A 74 9.87 -24.29 -19.50
CA LEU A 74 10.80 -23.19 -19.24
C LEU A 74 12.21 -23.55 -19.69
N VAL A 75 12.88 -22.58 -20.31
CA VAL A 75 14.33 -22.62 -20.58
C VAL A 75 15.07 -21.86 -19.48
N LEU A 76 16.07 -22.49 -18.84
CA LEU A 76 16.98 -21.81 -17.94
C LEU A 76 18.37 -21.71 -18.59
N GLU A 77 18.82 -20.48 -18.76
CA GLU A 77 20.14 -20.14 -19.28
C GLU A 77 21.07 -19.76 -18.14
N ALA A 78 22.15 -20.49 -17.96
CA ALA A 78 23.16 -20.25 -16.94
C ALA A 78 24.33 -19.43 -17.50
N LYS A 79 24.80 -18.45 -16.72
CA LYS A 79 26.02 -17.70 -17.00
C LYS A 79 27.00 -17.85 -15.82
N SER A 80 28.28 -17.64 -16.06
CA SER A 80 29.29 -17.65 -14.99
C SER A 80 29.02 -16.56 -13.96
N GLU A 81 29.43 -16.77 -12.70
CA GLU A 81 29.13 -15.88 -11.55
C GLU A 81 29.54 -14.41 -11.76
N ASP A 82 30.51 -14.14 -12.58
CA ASP A 82 31.04 -12.80 -12.90
C ASP A 82 30.33 -12.11 -14.07
N LYS A 83 29.44 -12.79 -14.76
CA LYS A 83 28.66 -12.23 -15.87
C LYS A 83 27.26 -11.83 -15.41
N ASN A 84 26.74 -10.73 -15.96
CA ASN A 84 25.33 -10.39 -15.79
C ASN A 84 24.47 -11.41 -16.53
N PRO A 85 23.47 -12.05 -15.89
CA PRO A 85 22.60 -13.02 -16.57
C PRO A 85 21.89 -12.48 -17.80
N LEU A 86 21.58 -11.19 -17.84
CA LEU A 86 20.90 -10.54 -18.97
C LEU A 86 21.69 -10.56 -20.29
N VAL A 87 22.99 -10.80 -20.25
CA VAL A 87 23.80 -10.97 -21.48
C VAL A 87 23.30 -12.16 -22.31
N GLY A 88 22.74 -13.21 -21.67
CA GLY A 88 22.15 -14.36 -22.34
C GLY A 88 20.70 -14.18 -22.81
N LYS A 89 20.11 -13.00 -22.66
CA LYS A 89 18.67 -12.76 -22.89
C LYS A 89 18.21 -13.18 -24.30
N GLU A 90 18.87 -12.74 -25.32
CA GLU A 90 18.48 -13.01 -26.70
C GLU A 90 18.69 -14.49 -27.09
N GLN A 91 19.78 -15.07 -26.63
CA GLN A 91 20.07 -16.50 -26.83
C GLN A 91 18.97 -17.37 -26.19
N ALA A 92 18.67 -17.12 -24.93
CA ALA A 92 17.63 -17.84 -24.19
C ALA A 92 16.24 -17.67 -24.84
N ARG A 93 15.92 -16.49 -25.36
CA ARG A 93 14.66 -16.22 -26.07
C ARG A 93 14.56 -17.08 -27.35
N HIS A 94 15.64 -17.20 -28.12
CA HIS A 94 15.64 -18.02 -29.33
C HIS A 94 15.48 -19.52 -28.99
N TYR A 95 16.15 -20.00 -27.95
CA TYR A 95 16.00 -21.37 -27.50
C TYR A 95 14.59 -21.66 -27.00
N ALA A 96 14.02 -20.76 -26.18
CA ALA A 96 12.66 -20.91 -25.72
C ALA A 96 11.63 -20.95 -26.84
N LYS A 97 11.78 -20.10 -27.88
CA LYS A 97 10.91 -20.14 -29.05
C LYS A 97 11.05 -21.45 -29.83
N HIS A 98 12.26 -21.99 -29.96
CA HIS A 98 12.50 -23.27 -30.64
C HIS A 98 11.83 -24.42 -29.89
N GLU A 99 11.98 -24.47 -28.57
CA GLU A 99 11.39 -25.48 -27.68
C GLU A 99 9.90 -25.20 -27.38
N LYS A 100 9.31 -24.12 -27.92
CA LYS A 100 7.95 -23.66 -27.69
C LYS A 100 7.66 -23.40 -26.20
N CYS A 101 8.69 -22.96 -25.47
CA CYS A 101 8.58 -22.53 -24.10
C CYS A 101 8.12 -21.07 -24.03
N ARG A 102 7.16 -20.79 -23.15
CA ARG A 102 6.72 -19.44 -22.84
C ARG A 102 7.68 -18.72 -21.90
N PHE A 103 8.33 -19.47 -21.00
CA PHE A 103 9.10 -18.90 -19.91
C PHE A 103 10.61 -19.11 -20.07
N VAL A 104 11.35 -18.12 -19.56
CA VAL A 104 12.80 -18.15 -19.48
C VAL A 104 13.26 -17.76 -18.09
N ILE A 105 14.27 -18.46 -17.55
CA ILE A 105 15.06 -17.99 -16.42
C ILE A 105 16.48 -17.73 -16.89
N LEU A 106 17.00 -16.54 -16.57
CA LEU A 106 18.39 -16.17 -16.78
C LEU A 106 19.08 -16.14 -15.41
N SER A 107 20.16 -16.89 -15.23
CA SER A 107 20.81 -17.01 -13.92
C SER A 107 22.33 -17.10 -14.02
N ASN A 108 23.03 -16.53 -13.01
CA ASN A 108 24.45 -16.76 -12.78
C ASN A 108 24.72 -17.44 -11.39
N GLY A 109 23.67 -18.02 -10.79
CA GLY A 109 23.74 -18.61 -9.47
C GLY A 109 23.60 -17.64 -8.29
N ASN A 110 23.70 -16.31 -8.53
CA ASN A 110 23.54 -15.27 -7.52
C ASN A 110 22.40 -14.29 -7.87
N LEU A 111 22.24 -13.98 -9.16
CA LEU A 111 21.16 -13.15 -9.70
C LEU A 111 20.31 -14.00 -10.63
N HIS A 112 19.01 -13.83 -10.55
CA HIS A 112 18.04 -14.60 -11.33
C HIS A 112 16.98 -13.68 -11.89
N TYR A 113 16.65 -13.86 -13.17
CA TYR A 113 15.57 -13.14 -13.83
C TYR A 113 14.58 -14.15 -14.39
N PHE A 114 13.29 -13.95 -14.12
CA PHE A 114 12.18 -14.66 -14.74
C PHE A 114 11.63 -13.81 -15.88
N TRP A 115 11.39 -14.43 -17.03
CA TRP A 115 10.85 -13.78 -18.19
C TRP A 115 9.69 -14.57 -18.77
N ASP A 116 8.52 -13.97 -18.78
CA ASP A 116 7.39 -14.41 -19.58
C ASP A 116 7.50 -13.75 -20.95
N LEU A 117 7.73 -14.53 -22.00
CA LEU A 117 7.94 -14.03 -23.37
C LEU A 117 6.68 -13.37 -23.95
N GLU A 118 5.51 -13.61 -23.36
CA GLU A 118 4.24 -12.98 -23.73
C GLU A 118 3.97 -11.69 -22.98
N GLN A 119 4.75 -11.39 -21.91
CA GLN A 119 4.51 -10.26 -21.01
C GLN A 119 5.78 -9.44 -20.70
N GLY A 120 6.22 -8.63 -21.64
CA GLY A 120 7.22 -7.60 -21.35
C GLY A 120 8.67 -8.08 -21.19
N ASN A 121 9.38 -7.51 -20.23
CA ASN A 121 10.81 -7.69 -19.99
C ASN A 121 11.10 -8.62 -18.79
N PRO A 122 12.32 -9.21 -18.70
CA PRO A 122 12.72 -10.02 -17.56
C PRO A 122 12.58 -9.27 -16.23
N HIS A 123 12.03 -9.94 -15.23
CA HIS A 123 11.89 -9.46 -13.86
C HIS A 123 12.89 -10.15 -12.94
N LEU A 124 13.51 -9.39 -12.02
CA LEU A 124 14.39 -9.96 -11.00
C LEU A 124 13.55 -10.84 -10.07
N ILE A 125 14.00 -12.07 -9.86
CA ILE A 125 13.41 -13.00 -8.89
C ILE A 125 14.47 -13.42 -7.87
N THR A 126 14.03 -13.79 -6.66
CA THR A 126 14.90 -14.24 -5.57
C THR A 126 14.79 -15.75 -5.29
N ARG A 127 13.86 -16.43 -5.94
CA ARG A 127 13.62 -17.87 -5.89
C ARG A 127 13.05 -18.35 -7.23
N TYR A 128 13.33 -19.58 -7.60
CA TYR A 128 12.72 -20.17 -8.80
C TYR A 128 11.25 -20.55 -8.52
N PRO A 129 10.36 -20.44 -9.52
CA PRO A 129 8.99 -20.91 -9.41
C PRO A 129 8.95 -22.44 -9.22
N THR A 130 7.98 -22.92 -8.44
CA THR A 130 7.74 -24.35 -8.28
C THR A 130 7.10 -24.94 -9.53
N PRO A 131 7.26 -26.26 -9.83
CA PRO A 131 6.62 -26.91 -10.96
C PRO A 131 5.11 -26.65 -11.04
N ASP A 132 4.39 -26.84 -9.93
CA ASP A 132 2.93 -26.67 -9.86
C ASP A 132 2.49 -25.23 -10.11
N SER A 133 3.20 -24.27 -9.50
CA SER A 133 2.88 -22.86 -9.68
C SER A 133 3.16 -22.41 -11.11
N LEU A 134 4.28 -22.87 -11.71
CA LEU A 134 4.62 -22.54 -13.09
C LEU A 134 3.63 -23.17 -14.08
N LYS A 135 3.21 -24.41 -13.84
CA LYS A 135 2.18 -25.10 -14.64
C LYS A 135 0.84 -24.34 -14.58
N GLY A 136 0.43 -23.94 -13.38
CA GLY A 136 -0.75 -23.10 -13.18
C GLY A 136 -0.64 -21.76 -13.90
N TYR A 137 0.54 -21.13 -13.86
CA TYR A 137 0.81 -19.88 -14.55
C TYR A 137 0.91 -20.06 -16.06
N HIS A 138 1.41 -21.20 -16.55
CA HIS A 138 1.43 -21.52 -17.98
C HIS A 138 0.01 -21.68 -18.56
N ALA A 139 -0.87 -22.32 -17.82
CA ALA A 139 -2.29 -22.45 -18.20
C ALA A 139 -3.03 -21.10 -18.17
N PHE A 140 -2.49 -20.10 -17.47
CA PHE A 140 -3.05 -18.77 -17.38
C PHE A 140 -2.60 -17.93 -18.59
N GLN A 141 -3.58 -17.49 -19.37
CA GLN A 141 -3.35 -16.59 -20.50
C GLN A 141 -4.08 -15.27 -20.23
N PRO A 142 -3.35 -14.26 -19.72
CA PRO A 142 -3.93 -12.94 -19.53
C PRO A 142 -4.36 -12.35 -20.86
N ASN A 143 -5.45 -11.60 -20.84
CA ASN A 143 -6.01 -10.94 -22.02
C ASN A 143 -5.99 -9.42 -21.85
N PRO A 144 -4.85 -8.74 -22.10
CA PRO A 144 -4.73 -7.30 -21.97
C PRO A 144 -5.75 -6.54 -22.81
N GLN A 145 -6.09 -7.03 -24.00
CA GLN A 145 -7.06 -6.39 -24.88
C GLN A 145 -8.43 -6.30 -24.24
N ARG A 146 -8.87 -7.37 -23.55
CA ARG A 146 -10.12 -7.34 -22.79
C ARG A 146 -10.07 -6.37 -21.62
N LEU A 147 -8.92 -6.25 -20.94
CA LEU A 147 -8.75 -5.29 -19.85
C LEU A 147 -8.87 -3.85 -20.35
N ILE A 148 -8.22 -3.54 -21.47
CA ILE A 148 -8.20 -2.18 -22.07
C ILE A 148 -9.61 -1.72 -22.44
N VAL A 149 -10.46 -2.61 -22.95
CA VAL A 149 -11.80 -2.24 -23.44
C VAL A 149 -12.94 -2.47 -22.44
N GLU A 150 -12.63 -3.02 -21.25
CA GLU A 150 -13.67 -3.28 -20.24
C GLU A 150 -14.33 -1.99 -19.78
N PRO A 151 -15.66 -1.83 -19.91
CA PRO A 151 -16.33 -0.60 -19.49
C PRO A 151 -16.41 -0.51 -17.97
N VAL A 152 -15.92 0.60 -17.41
CA VAL A 152 -15.96 0.88 -15.98
C VAL A 152 -16.93 2.04 -15.71
N GLY A 153 -18.19 1.70 -15.46
CA GLY A 153 -19.24 2.66 -15.13
C GLY A 153 -19.17 3.17 -13.69
N ARG A 154 -19.98 4.18 -13.40
CA ARG A 154 -20.12 4.72 -12.04
C ARG A 154 -20.55 3.63 -11.04
N ASP A 155 -21.39 2.74 -11.46
CA ASP A 155 -21.99 1.66 -10.67
C ASP A 155 -21.20 0.33 -10.71
N TYR A 156 -19.96 0.36 -11.21
CA TYR A 156 -19.13 -0.82 -11.40
C TYR A 156 -19.01 -1.70 -10.15
N ILE A 157 -18.93 -1.10 -8.97
CA ILE A 157 -18.92 -1.83 -7.69
C ILE A 157 -20.35 -2.13 -7.20
N ALA A 158 -21.28 -1.20 -7.35
CA ALA A 158 -22.66 -1.39 -6.91
C ALA A 158 -23.33 -2.59 -7.60
N LEU A 159 -23.01 -2.83 -8.88
CA LEU A 159 -23.47 -4.01 -9.64
C LEU A 159 -22.99 -5.34 -9.04
N THR A 160 -21.78 -5.39 -8.48
CA THR A 160 -21.29 -6.57 -7.74
C THR A 160 -21.99 -6.72 -6.40
N GLN A 161 -22.19 -5.60 -5.68
CA GLN A 161 -22.84 -5.62 -4.36
C GLN A 161 -24.30 -6.07 -4.44
N ARG A 162 -25.04 -5.59 -5.45
CA ARG A 162 -26.46 -5.86 -5.66
C ARG A 162 -26.80 -5.86 -7.16
N PRO A 163 -26.68 -6.99 -7.82
CA PRO A 163 -27.09 -7.12 -9.22
C PRO A 163 -28.56 -6.74 -9.39
N GLY A 164 -28.88 -5.94 -10.41
CA GLY A 164 -30.26 -5.53 -10.69
C GLY A 164 -30.82 -4.43 -9.77
N TYR A 165 -30.00 -3.80 -8.91
CA TYR A 165 -30.44 -2.73 -8.01
C TYR A 165 -31.23 -1.61 -8.71
N ALA A 166 -30.91 -1.34 -9.98
CA ALA A 166 -31.54 -0.28 -10.77
C ALA A 166 -33.03 -0.57 -11.11
N ALA A 167 -33.48 -1.83 -11.01
CA ALA A 167 -34.88 -2.21 -11.21
C ALA A 167 -35.73 -2.11 -9.93
N GLU A 168 -35.11 -1.84 -8.79
CA GLU A 168 -35.82 -1.81 -7.51
C GLU A 168 -36.56 -0.49 -7.27
N ALA A 169 -37.72 -0.55 -6.64
CA ALA A 169 -38.58 0.60 -6.39
C ALA A 169 -37.87 1.72 -5.61
N GLY A 170 -37.15 1.39 -4.54
CA GLY A 170 -36.40 2.36 -3.74
C GLY A 170 -35.29 3.10 -4.49
N TRP A 171 -34.74 2.50 -5.56
CA TRP A 171 -33.81 3.18 -6.45
C TRP A 171 -34.52 4.12 -7.44
N ASN A 172 -35.66 3.70 -7.95
CA ASN A 172 -36.41 4.44 -8.97
C ASN A 172 -37.13 5.67 -8.41
N THR A 173 -37.46 5.67 -7.11
CA THR A 173 -38.05 6.79 -6.40
C THR A 173 -36.95 7.77 -5.98
N LEU A 174 -36.89 8.96 -6.60
CA LEU A 174 -35.85 9.95 -6.33
C LEU A 174 -35.73 10.33 -4.85
N ALA A 175 -36.86 10.45 -4.14
CA ALA A 175 -36.89 10.79 -2.71
C ALA A 175 -36.34 9.67 -1.79
N GLU A 176 -36.41 8.41 -2.24
CA GLU A 176 -35.98 7.25 -1.45
C GLU A 176 -34.58 6.74 -1.84
N ARG A 177 -34.03 7.25 -2.95
CA ARG A 177 -32.78 6.75 -3.53
C ARG A 177 -31.60 6.84 -2.56
N ASP A 178 -31.45 7.93 -1.84
CA ASP A 178 -30.34 8.10 -0.91
C ASP A 178 -30.47 7.15 0.30
N GLU A 179 -31.70 6.97 0.81
CA GLU A 179 -31.98 5.99 1.87
C GLU A 179 -31.73 4.56 1.37
N PHE A 180 -32.11 4.25 0.13
CA PHE A 180 -31.85 2.96 -0.50
C PHE A 180 -30.34 2.68 -0.62
N ILE A 181 -29.54 3.66 -1.06
CA ILE A 181 -28.09 3.56 -1.15
C ILE A 181 -27.48 3.31 0.23
N GLN A 182 -27.89 4.07 1.24
CA GLN A 182 -27.40 3.93 2.61
C GLN A 182 -27.79 2.58 3.23
N LYS A 183 -29.03 2.18 3.12
CA LYS A 183 -29.56 0.92 3.66
C LYS A 183 -28.84 -0.30 3.06
N ASN A 184 -28.58 -0.29 1.76
CA ASN A 184 -27.91 -1.38 1.05
C ASN A 184 -26.39 -1.20 1.02
N LYS A 185 -25.85 -0.12 1.59
CA LYS A 185 -24.41 0.23 1.62
C LYS A 185 -23.76 0.20 0.23
N LEU A 186 -24.52 0.59 -0.80
CA LEU A 186 -24.04 0.60 -2.17
C LEU A 186 -22.90 1.62 -2.35
N ARG A 187 -21.93 1.25 -3.17
CA ARG A 187 -20.77 2.09 -3.49
C ARG A 187 -20.71 2.39 -4.98
N PHE A 188 -20.72 3.67 -5.27
CA PHE A 188 -20.60 4.19 -6.63
C PHE A 188 -19.24 4.85 -6.80
N LEU A 189 -18.58 4.58 -7.90
CA LEU A 189 -17.31 5.23 -8.23
C LEU A 189 -17.54 6.71 -8.54
N ARG A 190 -16.69 7.54 -7.97
CA ARG A 190 -16.59 8.96 -8.33
C ARG A 190 -15.86 9.12 -9.66
N ASP A 191 -16.01 10.26 -10.33
CA ASP A 191 -15.41 10.45 -11.65
C ASP A 191 -13.87 10.32 -11.64
N TYR A 192 -13.21 10.84 -10.61
CA TYR A 192 -11.77 10.67 -10.48
C TYR A 192 -11.36 9.21 -10.24
N GLN A 193 -12.18 8.39 -9.57
CA GLN A 193 -11.91 6.96 -9.37
C GLN A 193 -12.06 6.19 -10.69
N LYS A 194 -13.03 6.55 -11.52
CA LYS A 194 -13.14 6.02 -12.89
C LYS A 194 -11.90 6.39 -13.71
N ARG A 195 -11.47 7.67 -13.67
CA ARG A 195 -10.24 8.12 -14.34
C ARG A 195 -9.01 7.36 -13.87
N ALA A 196 -8.91 7.03 -12.57
CA ALA A 196 -7.81 6.22 -12.04
C ALA A 196 -7.79 4.81 -12.66
N VAL A 197 -8.96 4.18 -12.80
CA VAL A 197 -9.07 2.87 -13.44
C VAL A 197 -8.75 2.97 -14.94
N SER A 198 -9.24 4.00 -15.63
CA SER A 198 -8.92 4.27 -17.04
C SER A 198 -7.42 4.45 -17.26
N ALA A 199 -6.73 5.16 -16.35
CA ALA A 199 -5.28 5.35 -16.43
C ALA A 199 -4.50 4.01 -16.37
N ILE A 200 -5.02 2.98 -15.67
CA ILE A 200 -4.45 1.63 -15.74
C ILE A 200 -4.70 1.00 -17.13
N GLN A 201 -5.91 1.15 -17.67
CA GLN A 201 -6.23 0.61 -19.00
C GLN A 201 -5.31 1.21 -20.07
N ASP A 202 -5.08 2.52 -20.02
CA ASP A 202 -4.17 3.24 -20.92
C ASP A 202 -2.73 2.73 -20.74
N ALA A 203 -2.25 2.62 -19.50
CA ALA A 203 -0.91 2.14 -19.21
C ALA A 203 -0.70 0.68 -19.65
N VAL A 204 -1.71 -0.19 -19.51
CA VAL A 204 -1.66 -1.57 -20.02
C VAL A 204 -1.64 -1.58 -21.56
N ALA A 205 -2.36 -0.67 -22.22
CA ALA A 205 -2.31 -0.52 -23.67
C ALA A 205 -0.90 -0.14 -24.17
N GLU A 206 -0.14 0.62 -23.37
CA GLU A 206 1.26 0.97 -23.60
C GLU A 206 2.25 -0.14 -23.21
N GLY A 207 1.76 -1.25 -22.66
CA GLY A 207 2.58 -2.40 -22.25
C GLY A 207 3.19 -2.29 -20.86
N HIS A 208 2.74 -1.36 -20.03
CA HIS A 208 3.17 -1.25 -18.65
C HIS A 208 2.56 -2.34 -17.77
N SER A 209 3.36 -2.82 -16.81
CA SER A 209 2.95 -3.82 -15.80
C SER A 209 3.02 -3.30 -14.37
N ARG A 210 3.43 -2.05 -14.19
CA ARG A 210 3.59 -1.39 -12.90
C ARG A 210 2.88 -0.05 -12.92
N PHE A 211 2.14 0.25 -11.85
CA PHE A 211 1.28 1.41 -11.76
C PHE A 211 1.43 2.07 -10.40
N LEU A 212 1.36 3.40 -10.35
CA LEU A 212 1.40 4.18 -9.12
C LEU A 212 0.19 5.13 -9.06
N PHE A 213 -0.62 5.01 -8.02
CA PHE A 213 -1.66 5.98 -7.71
C PHE A 213 -1.23 6.88 -6.56
N GLU A 214 -1.01 8.14 -6.85
CA GLU A 214 -0.81 9.19 -5.88
C GLU A 214 -2.17 9.82 -5.54
N MET A 215 -2.80 9.36 -4.46
CA MET A 215 -4.14 9.78 -4.06
C MET A 215 -4.14 10.28 -2.61
N ALA A 216 -4.70 11.45 -2.38
CA ALA A 216 -4.80 12.03 -1.04
C ALA A 216 -5.54 11.11 -0.06
N THR A 217 -5.28 11.27 1.22
CA THR A 217 -5.99 10.55 2.27
C THR A 217 -7.48 10.94 2.26
N GLY A 218 -8.37 9.96 2.44
CA GLY A 218 -9.81 10.20 2.43
C GLY A 218 -10.48 10.21 1.06
N THR A 219 -9.73 9.97 -0.03
CA THR A 219 -10.25 9.91 -1.41
C THR A 219 -10.78 8.53 -1.81
N GLY A 220 -10.80 7.57 -0.89
CA GLY A 220 -11.33 6.23 -1.17
C GLY A 220 -10.38 5.32 -1.95
N LYS A 221 -9.08 5.36 -1.64
CA LYS A 221 -8.07 4.46 -2.23
C LYS A 221 -8.50 3.00 -2.24
N THR A 222 -9.09 2.51 -1.14
CA THR A 222 -9.55 1.11 -1.01
C THR A 222 -10.69 0.78 -1.99
N LEU A 223 -11.62 1.71 -2.23
CA LEU A 223 -12.68 1.52 -3.22
C LEU A 223 -12.11 1.52 -4.64
N THR A 224 -11.17 2.40 -4.93
CA THR A 224 -10.46 2.42 -6.23
C THR A 224 -9.67 1.13 -6.43
N ALA A 225 -8.97 0.64 -5.39
CA ALA A 225 -8.30 -0.66 -5.43
C ALA A 225 -9.27 -1.81 -5.71
N ALA A 226 -10.45 -1.82 -5.09
CA ALA A 226 -11.47 -2.84 -5.34
C ALA A 226 -11.95 -2.82 -6.81
N ALA A 227 -12.09 -1.63 -7.40
CA ALA A 227 -12.44 -1.50 -8.82
C ALA A 227 -11.33 -2.06 -9.74
N VAL A 228 -10.05 -1.79 -9.42
CA VAL A 228 -8.90 -2.36 -10.14
C VAL A 228 -8.84 -3.87 -9.97
N ILE A 229 -9.00 -4.39 -8.75
CA ILE A 229 -9.05 -5.83 -8.49
C ILE A 229 -10.14 -6.49 -9.34
N LYS A 230 -11.34 -5.93 -9.30
CA LYS A 230 -12.47 -6.43 -10.12
C LYS A 230 -12.13 -6.39 -11.61
N LEU A 231 -11.52 -5.32 -12.10
CA LEU A 231 -11.12 -5.19 -13.49
C LEU A 231 -10.19 -6.34 -13.91
N PHE A 232 -9.14 -6.59 -13.16
CA PHE A 232 -8.16 -7.63 -13.48
C PHE A 232 -8.75 -9.05 -13.39
N LEU A 233 -9.52 -9.35 -12.34
CA LEU A 233 -10.14 -10.65 -12.15
C LEU A 233 -11.23 -10.92 -13.23
N ARG A 234 -12.13 -9.95 -13.48
CA ARG A 234 -13.23 -10.07 -14.44
C ARG A 234 -12.73 -10.24 -15.88
N THR A 235 -11.66 -9.56 -16.23
CA THR A 235 -11.10 -9.64 -17.58
C THR A 235 -10.16 -10.82 -17.78
N GLY A 236 -9.91 -11.60 -16.73
CA GLY A 236 -8.99 -12.74 -16.76
C GLY A 236 -7.52 -12.33 -16.85
N ASN A 237 -7.16 -11.14 -16.39
CA ASN A 237 -5.78 -10.66 -16.32
C ASN A 237 -5.13 -10.90 -14.94
N ALA A 238 -5.90 -11.36 -13.97
CA ALA A 238 -5.44 -11.96 -12.74
C ALA A 238 -6.35 -13.11 -12.35
N ARG A 239 -5.81 -14.17 -11.76
CA ARG A 239 -6.53 -15.24 -11.08
C ARG A 239 -6.55 -14.98 -9.57
N ARG A 240 -5.43 -14.44 -9.06
CA ARG A 240 -5.23 -14.20 -7.64
C ARG A 240 -4.54 -12.86 -7.41
N VAL A 241 -5.01 -12.16 -6.40
CA VAL A 241 -4.53 -10.83 -6.01
C VAL A 241 -3.97 -10.88 -4.59
N LEU A 242 -2.78 -10.30 -4.40
CA LEU A 242 -2.20 -10.05 -3.09
C LEU A 242 -2.33 -8.57 -2.74
N PHE A 243 -3.01 -8.26 -1.64
CA PHE A 243 -3.14 -6.91 -1.12
C PHE A 243 -2.29 -6.75 0.15
N LEU A 244 -1.23 -5.95 0.05
CA LEU A 244 -0.26 -5.71 1.10
C LEU A 244 -0.59 -4.43 1.85
N VAL A 245 -0.67 -4.51 3.16
CA VAL A 245 -0.86 -3.38 4.06
C VAL A 245 0.32 -3.22 5.02
N ASP A 246 0.46 -2.03 5.59
CA ASP A 246 1.57 -1.70 6.51
C ASP A 246 1.34 -2.20 7.95
N ARG A 247 0.07 -2.32 8.40
CA ARG A 247 -0.28 -2.64 9.79
C ARG A 247 -1.46 -3.62 9.89
N LEU A 248 -1.51 -4.35 10.99
CA LEU A 248 -2.55 -5.36 11.25
C LEU A 248 -3.97 -4.77 11.26
N GLU A 249 -4.14 -3.55 11.79
CA GLU A 249 -5.45 -2.87 11.82
C GLU A 249 -5.99 -2.60 10.41
N LEU A 250 -5.08 -2.35 9.46
CA LEU A 250 -5.43 -2.13 8.05
C LEU A 250 -5.82 -3.42 7.33
N GLU A 251 -5.30 -4.56 7.78
CA GLU A 251 -5.63 -5.90 7.26
C GLU A 251 -7.13 -6.16 7.38
N ASP A 252 -7.69 -5.98 8.58
CA ASP A 252 -9.11 -6.18 8.86
C ASP A 252 -10.00 -5.16 8.13
N GLN A 253 -9.57 -3.89 8.08
CA GLN A 253 -10.29 -2.84 7.35
C GLN A 253 -10.35 -3.11 5.83
N ALA A 254 -9.22 -3.48 5.24
CA ALA A 254 -9.14 -3.79 3.81
C ALA A 254 -9.97 -5.04 3.47
N TRP A 255 -9.85 -6.08 4.28
CA TRP A 255 -10.64 -7.31 4.11
C TRP A 255 -12.14 -7.03 4.19
N LYS A 256 -12.62 -6.34 5.25
CA LYS A 256 -14.03 -5.96 5.38
C LYS A 256 -14.53 -5.16 4.19
N ALA A 257 -13.70 -4.25 3.68
CA ALA A 257 -14.03 -3.46 2.50
C ALA A 257 -14.17 -4.35 1.25
N PHE A 258 -13.21 -5.24 0.98
CA PHE A 258 -13.28 -6.12 -0.19
C PHE A 258 -14.43 -7.12 -0.10
N VAL A 259 -14.71 -7.67 1.09
CA VAL A 259 -15.90 -8.50 1.31
C VAL A 259 -17.17 -7.69 1.05
N ALA A 260 -17.27 -6.46 1.56
CA ALA A 260 -18.45 -5.62 1.34
C ALA A 260 -18.65 -5.22 -0.14
N TYR A 261 -17.56 -5.06 -0.90
CA TYR A 261 -17.60 -4.59 -2.28
C TYR A 261 -17.69 -5.72 -3.32
N LEU A 262 -17.05 -6.87 -3.07
CA LEU A 262 -16.75 -7.87 -4.08
C LEU A 262 -17.25 -9.30 -3.75
N LYS A 263 -17.81 -9.56 -2.56
CA LYS A 263 -18.14 -10.92 -2.05
C LYS A 263 -19.05 -11.76 -2.95
N ASN A 264 -19.85 -11.12 -3.79
CA ASN A 264 -20.77 -11.87 -4.65
C ASN A 264 -20.07 -12.46 -5.89
N ASP A 265 -18.91 -11.90 -6.26
CA ASP A 265 -18.15 -12.33 -7.43
C ASP A 265 -16.82 -12.99 -7.02
N TYR A 266 -16.19 -12.54 -5.91
CA TYR A 266 -14.84 -12.94 -5.52
C TYR A 266 -14.70 -13.15 -4.02
N THR A 267 -13.83 -14.11 -3.67
CA THR A 267 -13.50 -14.46 -2.28
C THR A 267 -12.33 -13.63 -1.79
N ALA A 268 -12.48 -12.99 -0.63
CA ALA A 268 -11.41 -12.25 0.02
C ALA A 268 -11.14 -12.82 1.42
N VAL A 269 -9.87 -13.09 1.75
CA VAL A 269 -9.45 -13.62 3.05
C VAL A 269 -8.24 -12.87 3.59
N ILE A 270 -8.12 -12.86 4.92
CA ILE A 270 -6.88 -12.46 5.58
C ILE A 270 -5.96 -13.68 5.67
N TYR A 271 -4.71 -13.53 5.25
CA TYR A 271 -3.72 -14.60 5.38
C TYR A 271 -3.51 -14.99 6.85
N LYS A 272 -3.74 -16.26 7.16
CA LYS A 272 -3.42 -16.87 8.45
C LYS A 272 -2.73 -18.23 8.20
N GLU A 273 -1.50 -18.40 8.66
CA GLU A 273 -0.66 -19.58 8.36
C GLU A 273 -1.35 -20.91 8.69
N ARG A 274 -2.17 -20.94 9.75
CA ARG A 274 -2.87 -22.14 10.22
C ARG A 274 -4.17 -22.45 9.48
N ARG A 275 -4.56 -21.63 8.49
CA ARG A 275 -5.76 -21.81 7.67
C ARG A 275 -5.33 -22.01 6.23
N ASP A 276 -6.01 -22.88 5.50
CA ASP A 276 -5.73 -23.14 4.08
C ASP A 276 -6.65 -22.38 3.13
N ASP A 277 -7.60 -21.59 3.65
CA ASP A 277 -8.54 -20.80 2.85
C ASP A 277 -7.85 -19.81 1.90
N TRP A 278 -6.72 -19.24 2.32
CA TRP A 278 -5.93 -18.31 1.51
C TRP A 278 -5.33 -18.94 0.24
N ARG A 279 -5.19 -20.28 0.19
CA ARG A 279 -4.66 -20.98 -1.00
C ARG A 279 -5.63 -20.95 -2.17
N LYS A 280 -6.94 -20.88 -1.90
CA LYS A 280 -8.02 -20.91 -2.89
C LYS A 280 -8.68 -19.55 -3.12
N ALA A 281 -8.41 -18.57 -2.26
CA ALA A 281 -9.03 -17.25 -2.33
C ALA A 281 -8.52 -16.45 -3.53
N ASP A 282 -9.43 -15.68 -4.13
CA ASP A 282 -9.11 -14.76 -5.23
C ASP A 282 -8.32 -13.55 -4.72
N ILE A 283 -8.61 -13.09 -3.50
CA ILE A 283 -7.97 -11.91 -2.89
C ILE A 283 -7.41 -12.30 -1.52
N VAL A 284 -6.10 -12.16 -1.35
CA VAL A 284 -5.42 -12.40 -0.08
C VAL A 284 -4.92 -11.07 0.48
N VAL A 285 -5.39 -10.73 1.68
CA VAL A 285 -4.97 -9.51 2.39
C VAL A 285 -3.98 -9.90 3.48
N THR A 286 -2.86 -9.20 3.58
CA THR A 286 -1.86 -9.46 4.64
C THR A 286 -0.95 -8.26 4.86
N THR A 287 -0.26 -8.23 6.00
CA THR A 287 0.81 -7.27 6.22
C THR A 287 2.12 -7.76 5.60
N VAL A 288 2.96 -6.82 5.17
CA VAL A 288 4.32 -7.12 4.70
C VAL A 288 5.11 -7.86 5.77
N GLN A 289 4.97 -7.46 7.04
CA GLN A 289 5.68 -8.05 8.19
C GLN A 289 5.27 -9.52 8.41
N SER A 290 3.99 -9.86 8.22
CA SER A 290 3.52 -11.25 8.33
C SER A 290 4.21 -12.17 7.34
N LEU A 291 4.48 -11.70 6.12
CA LEU A 291 5.18 -12.47 5.08
C LEU A 291 6.71 -12.49 5.27
N LEU A 292 7.28 -11.41 5.81
CA LEU A 292 8.71 -11.35 6.12
C LEU A 292 9.10 -12.26 7.28
N PHE A 293 8.22 -12.42 8.27
CA PHE A 293 8.50 -13.22 9.44
C PHE A 293 8.85 -14.66 9.05
N ASN A 294 10.07 -15.12 9.39
CA ASN A 294 10.63 -16.43 9.02
C ASN A 294 10.59 -16.70 7.50
N ASP A 295 10.78 -15.68 6.68
CA ASP A 295 10.78 -15.78 5.21
C ASP A 295 9.55 -16.52 4.63
N LYS A 296 8.37 -16.33 5.23
CA LYS A 296 7.13 -17.04 4.84
C LYS A 296 6.79 -16.85 3.36
N TYR A 297 7.04 -15.65 2.83
CA TYR A 297 6.80 -15.37 1.41
C TYR A 297 7.59 -16.33 0.48
N ARG A 298 8.78 -16.78 0.89
CA ARG A 298 9.57 -17.74 0.12
C ARG A 298 9.20 -19.19 0.42
N ARG A 299 8.83 -19.50 1.67
CA ARG A 299 8.55 -20.87 2.08
C ARG A 299 7.18 -21.36 1.65
N LEU A 300 6.19 -20.47 1.64
CA LEU A 300 4.79 -20.84 1.46
C LEU A 300 4.23 -20.44 0.09
N PHE A 301 4.92 -19.56 -0.62
CA PHE A 301 4.48 -19.05 -1.91
C PHE A 301 5.55 -19.22 -2.98
N SER A 302 5.09 -19.34 -4.22
CA SER A 302 5.92 -19.28 -5.41
C SER A 302 5.84 -17.87 -6.04
N PRO A 303 6.86 -17.43 -6.78
CA PRO A 303 6.83 -16.14 -7.48
C PRO A 303 5.62 -15.94 -8.41
N THR A 304 5.02 -17.02 -8.88
CA THR A 304 3.88 -17.02 -9.82
C THR A 304 2.52 -17.26 -9.16
N ASP A 305 2.43 -17.19 -7.81
CA ASP A 305 1.17 -17.44 -7.10
C ASP A 305 0.17 -16.28 -7.16
N PHE A 306 0.63 -15.06 -7.42
CA PHE A 306 -0.21 -13.87 -7.54
C PHE A 306 0.07 -13.12 -8.83
N ASP A 307 -1.00 -12.86 -9.57
CA ASP A 307 -0.94 -12.20 -10.88
C ASP A 307 -1.07 -10.67 -10.76
N LEU A 308 -1.57 -10.18 -9.62
CA LEU A 308 -1.60 -8.76 -9.27
C LEU A 308 -1.21 -8.58 -7.79
N VAL A 309 -0.24 -7.72 -7.53
CA VAL A 309 0.18 -7.32 -6.17
C VAL A 309 -0.10 -5.85 -5.97
N ILE A 310 -0.91 -5.53 -5.00
CA ILE A 310 -1.26 -4.16 -4.63
C ILE A 310 -0.63 -3.85 -3.28
N SER A 311 0.09 -2.73 -3.18
CA SER A 311 0.64 -2.24 -1.93
C SER A 311 -0.05 -0.94 -1.51
N ASP A 312 -0.77 -0.99 -0.40
CA ASP A 312 -1.24 0.24 0.25
C ASP A 312 -0.07 0.89 1.01
N GLU A 313 -0.08 2.21 1.09
CA GLU A 313 1.02 3.04 1.57
C GLU A 313 2.38 2.63 0.94
N ALA A 314 2.38 2.53 -0.39
CA ALA A 314 3.47 1.99 -1.20
C ALA A 314 4.85 2.57 -0.88
N HIS A 315 4.92 3.83 -0.46
CA HIS A 315 6.17 4.49 -0.04
C HIS A 315 6.86 3.82 1.18
N ARG A 316 6.13 3.01 1.95
CA ARG A 316 6.69 2.21 3.08
C ARG A 316 7.10 0.81 2.64
N SER A 317 6.40 0.23 1.68
CA SER A 317 6.63 -1.15 1.22
C SER A 317 7.83 -1.30 0.28
N ILE A 318 8.40 -0.20 -0.22
CA ILE A 318 9.55 -0.21 -1.13
C ILE A 318 10.91 -0.14 -0.41
N GLY A 319 10.93 0.10 0.89
CA GLY A 319 12.17 0.25 1.68
C GLY A 319 12.62 -1.06 2.34
N GLY A 320 13.94 -1.28 2.38
CA GLY A 320 14.55 -2.39 3.11
C GLY A 320 13.99 -3.77 2.74
N ASN A 321 13.74 -4.60 3.75
CA ASN A 321 13.25 -5.96 3.58
C ASN A 321 11.82 -6.03 3.01
N ALA A 322 11.01 -5.00 3.18
CA ALA A 322 9.64 -4.94 2.64
C ALA A 322 9.62 -5.05 1.11
N ARG A 323 10.60 -4.45 0.44
CA ARG A 323 10.78 -4.56 -1.00
C ARG A 323 10.96 -6.00 -1.46
N ALA A 324 11.66 -6.82 -0.70
CA ALA A 324 11.91 -8.21 -1.05
C ALA A 324 10.59 -9.00 -1.21
N VAL A 325 9.60 -8.75 -0.36
CA VAL A 325 8.26 -9.36 -0.48
C VAL A 325 7.53 -8.84 -1.72
N PHE A 326 7.55 -7.52 -1.90
CA PHE A 326 6.84 -6.89 -3.03
C PHE A 326 7.40 -7.32 -4.38
N GLU A 327 8.73 -7.39 -4.52
CA GLU A 327 9.40 -7.78 -5.76
C GLU A 327 9.45 -9.31 -5.98
N TYR A 328 9.15 -10.09 -4.95
CA TYR A 328 9.18 -11.55 -5.04
C TYR A 328 8.21 -12.11 -6.10
N PHE A 329 7.02 -11.57 -6.18
CA PHE A 329 5.99 -12.02 -7.10
C PHE A 329 6.16 -11.37 -8.49
N VAL A 330 5.92 -12.12 -9.57
CA VAL A 330 6.14 -11.64 -10.94
C VAL A 330 4.95 -10.92 -11.58
N GLY A 331 3.76 -10.96 -10.97
CA GLY A 331 2.53 -10.36 -11.49
C GLY A 331 2.56 -8.84 -11.61
N TYR A 332 1.48 -8.27 -12.11
CA TYR A 332 1.27 -6.82 -12.17
C TYR A 332 1.44 -6.17 -10.78
N LYS A 333 1.87 -4.92 -10.74
CA LYS A 333 2.14 -4.18 -9.51
C LYS A 333 1.37 -2.87 -9.46
N LEU A 334 0.63 -2.64 -8.37
CA LEU A 334 0.00 -1.35 -8.12
C LEU A 334 0.42 -0.80 -6.76
N GLY A 335 0.95 0.40 -6.74
CA GLY A 335 1.20 1.17 -5.52
C GLY A 335 0.11 2.19 -5.27
N LEU A 336 -0.40 2.25 -4.04
CA LEU A 336 -1.32 3.27 -3.57
C LEU A 336 -0.63 4.09 -2.50
N THR A 337 -0.57 5.40 -2.65
CA THR A 337 0.04 6.27 -1.63
C THR A 337 -0.50 7.69 -1.72
N ALA A 338 -0.53 8.40 -0.60
CA ALA A 338 -0.75 9.84 -0.58
C ALA A 338 0.56 10.64 -0.66
N THR A 339 1.70 9.97 -0.40
CA THR A 339 3.00 10.62 -0.16
C THR A 339 4.12 9.79 -0.77
N PRO A 340 4.21 9.74 -2.12
CA PRO A 340 5.32 9.05 -2.78
C PRO A 340 6.65 9.70 -2.40
N ARG A 341 7.69 8.88 -2.24
CA ARG A 341 9.06 9.35 -2.01
C ARG A 341 9.73 9.60 -3.35
N ASP A 342 10.14 10.84 -3.58
CA ASP A 342 10.82 11.29 -4.78
C ASP A 342 12.24 11.73 -4.41
N TYR A 343 13.17 10.78 -4.44
CA TYR A 343 14.58 11.05 -4.13
C TYR A 343 15.36 11.59 -5.33
N LEU A 344 14.80 11.47 -6.54
CA LEU A 344 15.45 11.90 -7.79
C LEU A 344 15.21 13.38 -8.11
N LYS A 345 14.11 13.96 -7.65
CA LYS A 345 13.74 15.37 -7.91
C LYS A 345 14.80 16.38 -7.44
N LYS A 346 15.59 16.01 -6.42
CA LYS A 346 16.67 16.84 -5.85
C LYS A 346 18.07 16.49 -6.38
N PHE A 347 18.16 15.56 -7.34
CA PHE A 347 19.43 15.09 -7.87
C PHE A 347 19.81 15.95 -9.06
N ASP A 348 20.73 16.91 -8.82
CA ASP A 348 21.39 17.64 -9.90
C ASP A 348 22.43 16.73 -10.55
N HIS A 349 22.08 16.17 -11.69
CA HIS A 349 22.98 15.31 -12.47
C HIS A 349 24.27 16.00 -12.92
N SER A 350 24.34 17.34 -12.81
CA SER A 350 25.51 18.15 -13.18
C SER A 350 26.55 18.30 -12.06
N LYS A 351 26.20 17.89 -10.82
CA LYS A 351 27.11 17.99 -9.67
C LYS A 351 27.32 16.62 -9.02
N PRO A 352 28.52 16.04 -9.08
CA PRO A 352 28.84 14.81 -8.35
C PRO A 352 28.89 15.11 -6.85
N THR A 353 27.74 15.11 -6.17
CA THR A 353 27.62 15.47 -4.75
C THR A 353 27.75 14.30 -3.78
N SER A 354 27.83 13.05 -4.25
CA SER A 354 28.16 11.93 -3.36
C SER A 354 29.43 11.24 -3.82
N ARG A 355 30.38 11.14 -2.92
CA ARG A 355 31.63 10.40 -3.11
C ARG A 355 31.44 8.88 -3.11
N ASP A 356 30.22 8.39 -2.81
CA ASP A 356 29.92 6.95 -2.74
C ASP A 356 28.86 6.55 -3.79
N PRO A 357 29.25 5.75 -4.81
CA PRO A 357 28.31 5.20 -5.79
C PRO A 357 27.17 4.37 -5.17
N ARG A 358 27.39 3.76 -4.00
CA ARG A 358 26.40 2.97 -3.28
C ARG A 358 25.27 3.83 -2.71
N GLU A 359 25.54 5.09 -2.38
CA GLU A 359 24.52 6.02 -1.89
C GLU A 359 23.54 6.40 -3.02
N ALA A 360 24.04 6.66 -4.21
CA ALA A 360 23.21 6.93 -5.39
C ALA A 360 22.32 5.73 -5.74
N GLU A 361 22.89 4.52 -5.71
CA GLU A 361 22.15 3.29 -5.94
C GLU A 361 21.08 3.04 -4.85
N ARG A 362 21.41 3.27 -3.59
CA ARG A 362 20.48 3.18 -2.47
C ARG A 362 19.30 4.17 -2.60
N ARG A 363 19.55 5.40 -3.03
CA ARG A 363 18.49 6.40 -3.29
C ARG A 363 17.58 5.98 -4.43
N LEU A 364 18.14 5.44 -5.51
CA LEU A 364 17.37 4.89 -6.63
C LEU A 364 16.45 3.75 -6.18
N LEU A 365 16.93 2.91 -5.26
CA LEU A 365 16.16 1.79 -4.74
C LEU A 365 15.00 2.23 -3.81
N LEU A 366 15.09 3.41 -3.20
CA LEU A 366 14.09 3.94 -2.27
C LEU A 366 13.08 4.88 -2.95
N ASP A 367 13.26 5.17 -4.24
CA ASP A 367 12.35 6.04 -5.00
C ASP A 367 11.05 5.32 -5.37
N THR A 368 9.91 5.90 -4.97
CA THR A 368 8.60 5.32 -5.19
C THR A 368 8.22 5.30 -6.68
N TYR A 369 8.42 6.40 -7.38
CA TYR A 369 8.05 6.51 -8.80
C TYR A 369 8.79 5.47 -9.63
N ARG A 370 10.10 5.38 -9.45
CA ARG A 370 10.94 4.42 -10.18
C ARG A 370 10.59 2.96 -9.88
N THR A 371 10.24 2.64 -8.64
CA THR A 371 9.82 1.28 -8.25
C THR A 371 8.58 0.84 -9.04
N PHE A 372 7.69 1.78 -9.35
CA PHE A 372 6.48 1.53 -10.13
C PHE A 372 6.61 1.89 -11.61
N GLY A 373 7.84 2.06 -12.12
CA GLY A 373 8.08 2.32 -13.54
C GLY A 373 7.64 3.70 -14.01
N CYS A 374 7.46 4.64 -13.08
CA CYS A 374 7.04 6.01 -13.36
C CYS A 374 8.25 6.97 -13.38
N GLU A 375 8.15 8.05 -14.12
CA GLU A 375 9.08 9.17 -14.03
C GLU A 375 8.86 9.96 -12.73
N SER A 376 9.93 10.64 -12.25
CA SER A 376 9.87 11.46 -11.04
C SER A 376 8.74 12.49 -11.12
N GLY A 377 7.83 12.44 -10.16
CA GLY A 377 6.68 13.33 -10.10
C GLY A 377 5.55 13.05 -11.09
N GLN A 378 5.62 11.96 -11.88
CA GLN A 378 4.60 11.58 -12.86
C GLN A 378 4.05 10.17 -12.56
N PRO A 379 3.14 10.02 -11.59
CA PRO A 379 2.51 8.74 -11.31
C PRO A 379 1.55 8.35 -12.44
N THR A 380 1.17 7.08 -12.51
CA THR A 380 0.12 6.60 -13.44
C THR A 380 -1.18 7.40 -13.27
N PHE A 381 -1.53 7.74 -12.02
CA PHE A 381 -2.67 8.60 -11.73
C PHE A 381 -2.41 9.44 -10.48
N ARG A 382 -2.84 10.72 -10.54
CA ARG A 382 -2.76 11.66 -9.41
C ARG A 382 -4.12 12.24 -9.08
N TYR A 383 -4.42 12.30 -7.78
CA TYR A 383 -5.54 13.03 -7.22
C TYR A 383 -5.15 13.63 -5.88
N SER A 384 -4.81 14.91 -5.90
CA SER A 384 -4.27 15.63 -4.75
C SER A 384 -5.34 16.01 -3.73
N LEU A 385 -4.92 16.51 -2.56
CA LEU A 385 -5.82 17.11 -1.59
C LEU A 385 -6.58 18.30 -2.20
N LEU A 386 -5.89 19.13 -2.99
CA LEU A 386 -6.49 20.31 -3.63
C LEU A 386 -7.58 19.89 -4.61
N ASP A 387 -7.33 18.85 -5.43
CA ASP A 387 -8.35 18.32 -6.34
C ASP A 387 -9.58 17.86 -5.57
N GLY A 388 -9.36 17.12 -4.45
CA GLY A 388 -10.44 16.66 -3.58
C GLY A 388 -11.25 17.78 -2.93
N VAL A 389 -10.60 18.90 -2.59
CA VAL A 389 -11.27 20.11 -2.06
C VAL A 389 -12.04 20.81 -3.17
N ASN A 390 -11.45 21.00 -4.34
CA ASN A 390 -12.09 21.65 -5.50
C ASN A 390 -13.34 20.87 -5.96
N ASP A 391 -13.23 19.54 -6.01
CA ASP A 391 -14.35 18.65 -6.37
C ASP A 391 -15.37 18.51 -5.22
N GLY A 392 -15.11 19.13 -4.07
CA GLY A 392 -16.01 19.10 -2.90
C GLY A 392 -16.07 17.77 -2.15
N PHE A 393 -15.09 16.88 -2.31
CA PHE A 393 -15.03 15.59 -1.58
C PHE A 393 -14.20 15.65 -0.31
N LEU A 394 -13.30 16.62 -0.21
CA LEU A 394 -12.48 16.87 0.96
C LEU A 394 -12.66 18.30 1.46
N ILE A 395 -12.23 18.56 2.69
CA ILE A 395 -12.28 19.88 3.33
C ILE A 395 -10.88 20.47 3.34
N ASN A 396 -10.78 21.76 3.07
CA ASN A 396 -9.54 22.50 3.26
C ASN A 396 -9.32 22.77 4.75
N PRO A 397 -8.30 22.18 5.39
CA PRO A 397 -8.07 22.41 6.81
C PRO A 397 -7.56 23.84 7.07
N LEU A 398 -8.11 24.49 8.08
CA LEU A 398 -7.57 25.72 8.63
C LEU A 398 -6.33 25.39 9.47
N VAL A 399 -5.27 26.15 9.28
CA VAL A 399 -4.02 26.00 10.05
C VAL A 399 -3.92 27.18 11.00
N VAL A 400 -3.90 26.89 12.31
CA VAL A 400 -3.58 27.87 13.36
C VAL A 400 -2.13 27.62 13.78
N ASP A 401 -1.28 28.61 13.58
CA ASP A 401 0.10 28.56 14.02
C ASP A 401 0.18 29.02 15.47
N ALA A 402 0.47 28.08 16.37
CA ALA A 402 0.57 28.33 17.81
C ALA A 402 2.04 28.47 18.28
N ARG A 403 2.96 28.86 17.39
CA ARG A 403 4.35 29.13 17.76
C ARG A 403 4.39 30.27 18.78
N THR A 404 5.16 30.06 19.83
CA THR A 404 5.51 31.10 20.79
C THR A 404 6.86 31.71 20.43
N ASP A 405 7.14 32.96 20.84
CA ASP A 405 8.45 33.58 20.64
C ASP A 405 9.58 32.72 21.21
N ILE A 406 9.29 31.97 22.28
CA ILE A 406 10.24 31.03 22.92
C ILE A 406 10.59 29.89 21.95
N THR A 407 9.62 29.31 21.25
CA THR A 407 9.89 28.20 20.30
C THR A 407 10.61 28.66 19.05
N THR A 408 10.32 29.86 18.57
CA THR A 408 10.99 30.46 17.40
C THR A 408 12.44 30.85 17.73
N GLN A 409 12.66 31.43 18.89
CA GLN A 409 13.98 31.86 19.33
C GLN A 409 14.90 30.65 19.65
N LEU A 410 14.40 29.63 20.30
CA LEU A 410 15.10 28.38 20.57
C LEU A 410 15.50 27.58 19.31
N LEU A 411 14.71 27.65 18.26
CA LEU A 411 15.05 27.07 16.95
C LEU A 411 16.12 27.90 16.24
N SER A 412 16.06 29.24 16.35
CA SER A 412 17.00 30.16 15.75
C SER A 412 18.37 30.13 16.46
N ASP A 413 18.38 30.16 17.80
CA ASP A 413 19.61 30.23 18.60
C ASP A 413 20.49 28.98 18.49
N LYS A 414 19.94 27.87 18.00
CA LYS A 414 20.66 26.60 17.81
C LYS A 414 21.01 26.27 16.36
N GLY A 415 20.82 27.22 15.44
CA GLY A 415 21.26 27.07 14.05
C GLY A 415 20.55 25.94 13.28
N TYR A 416 19.35 25.55 13.67
CA TYR A 416 18.54 24.60 12.92
C TYR A 416 17.96 25.24 11.66
N ALA A 417 18.82 25.43 10.68
CA ALA A 417 18.35 25.63 9.31
C ALA A 417 17.75 24.32 8.82
N VAL A 418 16.51 24.36 8.41
CA VAL A 418 15.80 23.24 7.76
C VAL A 418 16.42 23.01 6.39
N ALA A 419 17.55 22.32 6.35
CA ALA A 419 18.18 21.81 5.15
C ALA A 419 18.04 20.28 5.20
N GLY A 420 17.38 19.72 4.20
CA GLY A 420 17.09 18.29 4.12
C GLY A 420 18.32 17.42 4.30
N THR A 421 18.34 16.66 5.37
CA THR A 421 19.34 15.63 5.69
C THR A 421 18.70 14.24 5.74
N PRO A 422 19.45 13.15 5.50
CA PRO A 422 18.92 11.79 5.35
C PRO A 422 18.29 11.24 6.63
N GLU A 423 17.15 10.60 6.47
CA GLU A 423 16.09 10.34 7.44
C GLU A 423 16.35 9.32 8.57
N ASN A 424 17.49 8.62 8.70
CA ASN A 424 17.53 7.46 9.62
C ASN A 424 18.35 7.60 10.90
N ASP A 425 19.33 8.51 11.01
CA ASP A 425 20.15 8.63 12.22
C ASP A 425 19.93 9.96 12.98
N ALA A 426 19.46 10.99 12.31
CA ALA A 426 19.15 12.28 12.91
C ALA A 426 17.82 12.24 13.71
N GLU A 427 16.81 11.49 13.27
CA GLU A 427 15.49 11.43 13.94
C GLU A 427 15.58 10.92 15.38
N SER A 428 16.39 9.91 15.66
CA SER A 428 16.47 9.32 17.00
C SER A 428 17.23 10.20 18.00
N PHE A 429 18.22 10.95 17.53
CA PHE A 429 19.01 11.86 18.36
C PHE A 429 18.24 13.15 18.70
N PHE A 430 17.56 13.72 17.73
CA PHE A 430 16.73 14.91 17.88
C PHE A 430 15.51 14.66 18.78
N GLN A 431 14.87 13.51 18.66
CA GLN A 431 13.69 13.16 19.44
C GLN A 431 13.97 13.12 20.94
N LYS A 432 15.10 12.51 21.36
CA LYS A 432 15.52 12.43 22.76
C LYS A 432 15.94 13.77 23.38
N ASP A 433 16.58 14.65 22.60
CA ASP A 433 16.98 15.99 23.06
C ASP A 433 15.79 16.95 23.16
N PHE A 434 14.81 16.84 22.27
CA PHE A 434 13.57 17.59 22.35
C PHE A 434 12.77 17.25 23.60
N GLU A 435 12.66 15.96 23.99
CA GLU A 435 11.94 15.55 25.20
C GLU A 435 12.48 16.17 26.46
N LYS A 436 13.82 16.28 26.60
CA LYS A 436 14.45 16.77 27.83
C LYS A 436 14.50 18.28 27.98
N LYS A 437 14.55 19.03 26.89
CA LYS A 437 14.87 20.47 26.92
C LYS A 437 13.71 21.40 26.51
N PHE A 438 12.74 20.91 25.73
CA PHE A 438 11.72 21.77 25.10
C PHE A 438 10.31 21.61 25.66
N PHE A 439 10.00 20.50 26.34
CA PHE A 439 8.68 20.28 26.89
C PHE A 439 8.67 20.45 28.41
N SER A 440 8.91 21.68 28.86
CA SER A 440 8.64 22.02 30.25
C SER A 440 7.13 21.92 30.54
N ASP A 441 6.75 21.71 31.78
CA ASP A 441 5.35 21.68 32.20
C ASP A 441 4.61 22.96 31.78
N ALA A 442 5.26 24.12 31.93
CA ALA A 442 4.70 25.42 31.55
C ALA A 442 4.44 25.51 30.03
N THR A 443 5.37 25.03 29.19
CA THR A 443 5.20 25.03 27.73
C THR A 443 4.06 24.11 27.30
N ASN A 444 3.98 22.91 27.87
CA ASN A 444 2.89 21.98 27.60
C ASN A 444 1.53 22.54 28.04
N ARG A 445 1.46 23.21 29.20
CA ARG A 445 0.24 23.89 29.66
C ARG A 445 -0.19 24.98 28.70
N LEU A 446 0.72 25.82 28.24
CA LEU A 446 0.44 26.87 27.28
C LEU A 446 -0.07 26.29 25.95
N PHE A 447 0.55 25.23 25.44
CA PHE A 447 0.09 24.56 24.22
C PHE A 447 -1.30 23.97 24.37
N CYS A 448 -1.59 23.29 25.48
CA CYS A 448 -2.90 22.76 25.76
C CYS A 448 -3.96 23.88 25.91
N GLN A 449 -3.65 24.98 26.58
CA GLN A 449 -4.54 26.14 26.71
C GLN A 449 -4.83 26.76 25.35
N THR A 450 -3.79 27.01 24.53
CA THR A 450 -3.94 27.55 23.18
C THR A 450 -4.80 26.64 22.30
N PHE A 451 -4.57 25.32 22.39
CA PHE A 451 -5.36 24.34 21.66
C PHE A 451 -6.84 24.36 22.07
N LEU A 452 -7.13 24.39 23.38
CA LEU A 452 -8.51 24.42 23.88
C LEU A 452 -9.23 25.73 23.56
N ALA A 453 -8.48 26.85 23.53
CA ALA A 453 -9.04 28.17 23.20
C ALA A 453 -9.38 28.30 21.71
N ASN A 454 -8.60 27.71 20.80
CA ASN A 454 -8.76 27.84 19.36
C ASN A 454 -9.45 26.63 18.70
N GLY A 455 -9.70 25.55 19.44
CA GLY A 455 -10.30 24.35 18.91
C GLY A 455 -11.74 24.56 18.46
N LEU A 456 -12.07 24.00 17.29
CA LEU A 456 -13.42 24.01 16.74
C LEU A 456 -14.36 23.22 17.64
N ARG A 457 -15.59 23.68 17.72
CA ARG A 457 -16.65 23.03 18.48
C ARG A 457 -17.54 22.20 17.57
N ASP A 458 -18.10 21.15 18.12
CA ASP A 458 -19.11 20.34 17.48
C ASP A 458 -20.32 21.23 17.10
N PRO A 459 -20.78 21.22 15.83
CA PRO A 459 -21.81 22.15 15.38
C PRO A 459 -23.20 21.88 15.96
N ILE A 460 -23.44 20.70 16.52
CA ILE A 460 -24.73 20.31 17.10
C ILE A 460 -24.71 20.46 18.63
N SER A 461 -23.73 19.84 19.29
CA SER A 461 -23.66 19.84 20.77
C SER A 461 -22.99 21.08 21.36
N HIS A 462 -22.29 21.88 20.53
CA HIS A 462 -21.44 23.01 20.93
C HIS A 462 -20.31 22.62 21.92
N GLU A 463 -20.09 21.32 22.10
CA GLU A 463 -18.98 20.77 22.87
C GLU A 463 -17.65 20.95 22.12
N PHE A 464 -16.53 20.79 22.83
CA PHE A 464 -15.23 20.73 22.15
C PHE A 464 -15.24 19.63 21.09
N GLY A 465 -14.92 19.96 19.86
CA GLY A 465 -14.94 19.04 18.74
C GLY A 465 -13.96 17.88 18.92
N LYS A 466 -14.31 16.70 18.43
CA LYS A 466 -13.40 15.53 18.49
C LYS A 466 -12.02 15.88 17.97
N ALA A 467 -10.98 15.46 18.67
CA ALA A 467 -9.62 15.87 18.41
C ALA A 467 -8.61 14.74 18.54
N ILE A 468 -7.52 14.85 17.75
CA ILE A 468 -6.32 14.03 17.94
C ILE A 468 -5.15 14.95 18.25
N VAL A 469 -4.42 14.66 19.32
CA VAL A 469 -3.21 15.34 19.75
C VAL A 469 -2.01 14.42 19.55
N PHE A 470 -0.99 14.88 18.85
CA PHE A 470 0.21 14.11 18.56
C PHE A 470 1.35 14.55 19.47
N GLY A 471 1.80 13.65 20.34
CA GLY A 471 2.97 13.84 21.23
C GLY A 471 4.23 13.21 20.66
N VAL A 472 5.39 13.56 21.24
CA VAL A 472 6.72 13.05 20.83
C VAL A 472 6.93 11.62 21.30
N SER A 473 6.54 11.32 22.54
CA SER A 473 6.77 10.02 23.20
C SER A 473 5.59 9.58 24.05
N GLN A 474 5.66 8.37 24.55
CA GLN A 474 4.66 7.79 25.46
C GLN A 474 4.49 8.66 26.71
N ASN A 475 5.62 9.06 27.34
CA ASN A 475 5.61 9.91 28.53
C ASN A 475 5.04 11.31 28.24
N HIS A 476 5.38 11.87 27.08
CA HIS A 476 4.83 13.14 26.65
C HIS A 476 3.30 13.03 26.41
N ALA A 477 2.85 11.97 25.75
CA ALA A 477 1.42 11.71 25.55
C ALA A 477 0.67 11.58 26.89
N ALA A 478 1.23 10.86 27.87
CA ALA A 478 0.67 10.77 29.22
C ALA A 478 0.57 12.14 29.90
N LYS A 479 1.64 12.95 29.80
CA LYS A 479 1.68 14.30 30.38
C LYS A 479 0.66 15.23 29.73
N LEU A 480 0.57 15.23 28.40
CA LEU A 480 -0.44 16.01 27.68
C LEU A 480 -1.85 15.59 28.05
N THR A 481 -2.10 14.28 28.20
CA THR A 481 -3.41 13.75 28.63
C THR A 481 -3.78 14.28 30.01
N GLN A 482 -2.84 14.25 30.98
CA GLN A 482 -3.04 14.81 32.31
C GLN A 482 -3.38 16.30 32.25
N ILE A 483 -2.57 17.10 31.54
CA ILE A 483 -2.77 18.56 31.46
C ILE A 483 -4.11 18.90 30.79
N LEU A 484 -4.48 18.19 29.72
CA LEU A 484 -5.76 18.40 29.03
C LEU A 484 -6.94 18.10 29.93
N ASN A 485 -6.89 17.06 30.77
CA ASN A 485 -7.92 16.75 31.76
C ASN A 485 -7.99 17.80 32.84
N GLU A 486 -6.85 18.26 33.39
CA GLU A 486 -6.81 19.35 34.38
C GLU A 486 -7.40 20.65 33.82
N GLN A 487 -7.03 21.02 32.59
CA GLN A 487 -7.57 22.23 31.94
C GLN A 487 -9.07 22.11 31.63
N ALA A 488 -9.51 20.91 31.21
CA ALA A 488 -10.93 20.64 30.96
C ALA A 488 -11.76 20.75 32.26
N ASP A 489 -11.22 20.31 33.39
CA ASP A 489 -11.91 20.42 34.67
C ASP A 489 -12.00 21.88 35.14
N ILE A 490 -10.99 22.71 34.84
CA ILE A 490 -11.04 24.16 35.10
C ILE A 490 -12.08 24.85 34.19
N LEU A 491 -12.09 24.52 32.87
CA LEU A 491 -12.97 25.17 31.91
C LEU A 491 -14.43 24.70 31.99
N TRP A 492 -14.63 23.44 32.36
CA TRP A 492 -15.95 22.79 32.45
C TRP A 492 -16.07 21.95 33.73
N PRO A 493 -16.15 22.57 34.92
CA PRO A 493 -16.11 21.87 36.19
C PRO A 493 -17.13 20.74 36.29
N GLY A 494 -16.68 19.55 36.70
CA GLY A 494 -17.53 18.39 36.93
C GLY A 494 -18.09 17.71 35.70
N LYS A 495 -17.82 18.24 34.48
CA LYS A 495 -18.42 17.76 33.24
C LYS A 495 -17.80 16.46 32.72
N TYR A 496 -16.49 16.39 32.71
CA TYR A 496 -15.76 15.27 32.09
C TYR A 496 -15.16 14.30 33.10
N GLN A 497 -14.95 14.73 34.36
CA GLN A 497 -14.42 13.90 35.45
C GLN A 497 -13.11 13.19 35.07
N SER A 498 -12.16 13.94 34.52
CA SER A 498 -10.87 13.47 34.02
C SER A 498 -10.92 12.51 32.80
N ASP A 499 -12.04 12.44 32.12
CA ASP A 499 -12.27 11.63 30.94
C ASP A 499 -12.35 12.46 29.64
N PHE A 500 -11.96 13.74 29.67
CA PHE A 500 -11.94 14.61 28.51
C PHE A 500 -10.91 14.16 27.46
N ALA A 501 -9.70 13.79 27.93
CA ALA A 501 -8.60 13.31 27.10
C ALA A 501 -8.17 11.90 27.53
N VAL A 502 -7.84 11.06 26.55
CA VAL A 502 -7.40 9.67 26.75
C VAL A 502 -6.11 9.42 25.98
N GLN A 503 -5.13 8.76 26.61
CA GLN A 503 -3.92 8.31 25.95
C GLN A 503 -4.22 7.07 25.10
N VAL A 504 -3.88 7.13 23.80
CA VAL A 504 -4.06 6.04 22.82
C VAL A 504 -2.73 5.75 22.15
N THR A 505 -1.98 4.84 22.76
CA THR A 505 -0.61 4.52 22.34
C THR A 505 -0.37 3.01 22.42
N SER A 506 0.68 2.51 21.76
CA SER A 506 0.98 1.08 21.66
C SER A 506 1.28 0.38 23.00
N GLN A 507 1.53 1.15 24.07
CA GLN A 507 1.73 0.59 25.42
C GLN A 507 0.44 0.40 26.20
N ILE A 508 -0.67 0.97 25.75
CA ILE A 508 -1.98 0.80 26.36
C ILE A 508 -2.60 -0.49 25.84
N ALA A 509 -2.95 -1.43 26.72
CA ALA A 509 -3.45 -2.75 26.36
C ALA A 509 -4.69 -2.69 25.44
N ASP A 510 -5.63 -1.76 25.71
CA ASP A 510 -6.89 -1.62 24.99
C ASP A 510 -6.87 -0.48 23.95
N ALA A 511 -5.68 0.02 23.56
CA ALA A 511 -5.56 1.17 22.67
C ALA A 511 -6.30 0.97 21.33
N GLN A 512 -6.30 -0.23 20.79
CA GLN A 512 -7.02 -0.55 19.56
C GLN A 512 -8.54 -0.46 19.76
N GLN A 513 -9.05 -0.96 20.87
CA GLN A 513 -10.47 -0.83 21.21
C GLN A 513 -10.86 0.64 21.45
N TYR A 514 -9.96 1.44 22.03
CA TYR A 514 -10.17 2.88 22.20
C TYR A 514 -10.31 3.60 20.85
N THR A 515 -9.50 3.26 19.86
CA THR A 515 -9.64 3.85 18.51
C THR A 515 -11.00 3.52 17.88
N ILE A 516 -11.45 2.28 18.01
CA ILE A 516 -12.76 1.82 17.52
C ILE A 516 -13.89 2.55 18.26
N ASN A 517 -13.82 2.62 19.59
CA ASN A 517 -14.83 3.29 20.40
C ASN A 517 -14.89 4.80 20.12
N PHE A 518 -13.74 5.43 19.86
CA PHE A 518 -13.70 6.85 19.48
C PHE A 518 -14.36 7.10 18.12
N THR A 519 -14.10 6.24 17.13
CA THR A 519 -14.79 6.32 15.83
C THR A 519 -16.30 6.14 15.98
N ASN A 520 -16.73 5.22 16.85
CA ASN A 520 -18.14 4.89 17.05
C ASN A 520 -18.87 5.82 18.03
N ASN A 521 -18.23 6.91 18.46
CA ASN A 521 -18.80 7.85 19.43
C ASN A 521 -19.17 7.21 20.78
N ASN A 522 -18.32 6.31 21.29
CA ASN A 522 -18.53 5.55 22.53
C ASN A 522 -17.26 5.40 23.39
N LEU A 523 -16.28 6.27 23.22
CA LEU A 523 -15.06 6.21 24.05
C LEU A 523 -15.36 6.71 25.47
N LEU A 524 -15.10 5.85 26.46
CA LEU A 524 -15.46 6.02 27.87
C LEU A 524 -16.98 6.23 28.11
N GLY A 525 -17.78 5.60 27.25
CA GLY A 525 -19.22 5.70 27.22
C GLY A 525 -19.73 6.79 26.28
N ALA A 526 -21.01 6.71 25.98
CA ALA A 526 -21.70 7.77 25.26
C ALA A 526 -21.88 8.96 26.24
N ALA A 527 -21.46 10.13 25.82
CA ALA A 527 -21.74 11.33 26.54
C ALA A 527 -23.15 11.79 26.17
N ASN A 528 -24.08 11.66 27.10
CA ASN A 528 -25.41 12.19 26.95
C ASN A 528 -25.44 13.68 27.37
N PHE A 529 -24.65 14.49 26.67
CA PHE A 529 -24.79 15.94 26.81
C PHE A 529 -26.13 16.43 26.21
N ASN A 530 -26.66 15.64 25.30
CA ASN A 530 -28.00 15.74 24.77
C ASN A 530 -28.45 14.30 24.41
N ASP A 531 -29.57 13.85 24.96
CA ASP A 531 -30.10 12.49 24.79
C ASP A 531 -30.37 12.14 23.31
N ALA A 532 -30.61 13.15 22.48
CA ALA A 532 -30.85 12.99 21.05
C ALA A 532 -29.56 12.97 20.20
N TYR A 533 -28.37 13.21 20.77
CA TYR A 533 -27.13 13.34 20.00
C TYR A 533 -26.03 12.43 20.53
N LYS A 534 -25.64 11.47 19.68
CA LYS A 534 -24.63 10.47 20.02
C LYS A 534 -23.20 11.02 19.85
N THR A 535 -22.49 11.20 20.96
CA THR A 535 -21.06 11.57 20.96
C THR A 535 -20.31 10.87 22.09
N SER A 536 -18.98 10.78 22.02
CA SER A 536 -18.15 10.20 23.09
C SER A 536 -17.98 11.16 24.27
N LYS A 537 -17.88 10.62 25.49
CA LYS A 537 -17.47 11.38 26.67
C LYS A 537 -16.04 11.91 26.48
N ALA A 538 -15.10 11.06 26.06
CA ALA A 538 -13.76 11.50 25.68
C ALA A 538 -13.79 12.28 24.37
N ARG A 539 -13.25 13.50 24.39
CA ARG A 539 -13.22 14.40 23.23
C ARG A 539 -11.86 14.41 22.54
N VAL A 540 -10.79 14.02 23.25
CA VAL A 540 -9.42 14.10 22.75
C VAL A 540 -8.72 12.75 22.90
N CYS A 541 -8.18 12.22 21.80
CA CYS A 541 -7.21 11.13 21.82
C CYS A 541 -5.80 11.68 21.73
N VAL A 542 -4.95 11.37 22.71
CA VAL A 542 -3.54 11.76 22.71
C VAL A 542 -2.71 10.56 22.28
N THR A 543 -1.96 10.69 21.18
CA THR A 543 -1.22 9.59 20.57
C THR A 543 0.21 9.99 20.19
N VAL A 544 1.06 9.00 19.93
CA VAL A 544 2.40 9.21 19.33
C VAL A 544 2.37 8.90 17.84
N GLY A 545 1.88 7.73 17.47
CA GLY A 545 1.90 7.27 16.09
C GLY A 545 0.74 6.37 15.67
N MET A 546 -0.04 5.83 16.63
CA MET A 546 -1.10 4.86 16.31
C MET A 546 -2.18 5.39 15.37
N MET A 547 -2.55 6.66 15.51
CA MET A 547 -3.61 7.28 14.71
C MET A 547 -3.09 8.06 13.51
N THR A 548 -1.79 7.97 13.20
CA THR A 548 -1.16 8.70 12.08
C THR A 548 -1.58 8.11 10.73
N THR A 549 -1.57 6.79 10.60
CA THR A 549 -1.90 6.08 9.34
C THR A 549 -3.06 5.11 9.55
N GLY A 550 -3.90 4.95 8.53
CA GLY A 550 -4.97 3.96 8.51
C GLY A 550 -6.18 4.23 9.40
N TYR A 551 -6.12 5.19 10.31
CA TYR A 551 -7.25 5.52 11.18
C TYR A 551 -8.33 6.31 10.44
N ASP A 552 -9.58 5.87 10.51
CA ASP A 552 -10.72 6.49 9.85
C ASP A 552 -11.76 6.98 10.87
N CYS A 553 -11.83 8.30 11.08
CA CYS A 553 -12.80 8.94 11.95
C CYS A 553 -13.22 10.28 11.31
N PRO A 554 -14.32 10.29 10.52
CA PRO A 554 -14.69 11.45 9.70
C PRO A 554 -15.09 12.68 10.48
N ASP A 555 -15.59 12.53 11.70
CA ASP A 555 -16.08 13.59 12.59
C ASP A 555 -14.98 14.28 13.42
N ILE A 556 -13.70 14.00 13.15
CA ILE A 556 -12.58 14.75 13.75
C ILE A 556 -12.60 16.19 13.24
N LEU A 557 -12.66 17.13 14.16
CA LEU A 557 -12.65 18.58 13.91
C LEU A 557 -11.30 19.21 14.16
N ASN A 558 -10.52 18.67 15.09
CA ASN A 558 -9.28 19.28 15.52
C ASN A 558 -8.10 18.32 15.46
N LEU A 559 -6.95 18.82 15.01
CA LEU A 559 -5.66 18.13 15.03
C LEU A 559 -4.64 19.04 15.70
N ALA A 560 -3.97 18.57 16.76
CA ALA A 560 -2.90 19.31 17.40
C ALA A 560 -1.56 18.58 17.25
N LEU A 561 -0.60 19.24 16.64
CA LEU A 561 0.78 18.75 16.46
C LEU A 561 1.66 19.29 17.59
N MET A 562 1.63 18.62 18.74
CA MET A 562 2.49 18.95 19.88
C MET A 562 3.81 18.19 19.80
N ARG A 563 4.33 18.07 18.60
CA ARG A 563 5.63 17.49 18.27
C ARG A 563 6.18 18.12 17.00
N PRO A 564 7.50 18.20 16.83
CA PRO A 564 8.07 18.54 15.54
C PRO A 564 7.72 17.45 14.52
N VAL A 565 7.40 17.85 13.29
CA VAL A 565 7.15 16.94 12.17
C VAL A 565 8.22 17.21 11.12
N PHE A 566 9.19 16.32 11.04
CA PHE A 566 10.34 16.48 10.14
C PHE A 566 10.08 15.88 8.75
N SER A 567 9.14 14.94 8.66
CA SER A 567 8.78 14.29 7.41
C SER A 567 7.58 14.97 6.76
N PRO A 568 7.70 15.51 5.54
CA PRO A 568 6.55 16.02 4.79
C PRO A 568 5.44 14.96 4.61
N SER A 569 5.82 13.69 4.49
CA SER A 569 4.86 12.59 4.36
C SER A 569 4.04 12.41 5.63
N ASP A 570 4.63 12.47 6.82
CA ASP A 570 3.91 12.37 8.08
C ASP A 570 2.97 13.55 8.27
N PHE A 571 3.40 14.76 7.92
CA PHE A 571 2.54 15.94 7.96
C PHE A 571 1.29 15.78 7.09
N VAL A 572 1.46 15.35 5.83
CA VAL A 572 0.34 15.12 4.91
C VAL A 572 -0.60 14.03 5.44
N GLN A 573 -0.07 12.96 6.01
CA GLN A 573 -0.88 11.87 6.58
C GLN A 573 -1.67 12.34 7.80
N ILE A 574 -1.05 13.06 8.72
CA ILE A 574 -1.72 13.63 9.90
C ILE A 574 -2.80 14.63 9.47
N LYS A 575 -2.44 15.60 8.62
CA LYS A 575 -3.38 16.58 8.07
C LYS A 575 -4.59 15.91 7.42
N GLY A 576 -4.37 14.83 6.69
CA GLY A 576 -5.42 14.06 6.03
C GLY A 576 -6.47 13.43 6.96
N ARG A 577 -6.20 13.36 8.29
CA ARG A 577 -7.21 12.88 9.27
C ARG A 577 -8.35 13.88 9.48
N GLY A 578 -8.07 15.18 9.35
CA GLY A 578 -9.06 16.24 9.53
C GLY A 578 -9.75 16.71 8.24
N THR A 579 -9.40 16.17 7.07
CA THR A 579 -9.89 16.68 5.77
C THR A 579 -11.14 15.98 5.24
N ARG A 580 -11.69 15.01 5.97
CA ARG A 580 -12.90 14.29 5.53
C ARG A 580 -14.16 15.11 5.78
N LYS A 581 -15.09 15.04 4.83
CA LYS A 581 -16.44 15.54 5.05
C LYS A 581 -17.18 14.64 6.02
N HIS A 582 -17.98 15.24 6.90
CA HIS A 582 -18.87 14.55 7.80
C HIS A 582 -20.17 15.32 7.95
N ASP A 583 -21.29 14.62 7.91
CA ASP A 583 -22.61 15.16 8.22
C ASP A 583 -22.92 14.85 9.70
N PHE A 584 -22.85 15.88 10.53
CA PHE A 584 -23.10 15.74 11.98
C PHE A 584 -24.54 15.37 12.30
N LEU A 585 -25.49 15.59 11.39
CA LEU A 585 -26.88 15.15 11.57
C LEU A 585 -27.04 13.64 11.61
N GLU A 586 -26.10 12.88 11.01
CA GLU A 586 -26.13 11.41 11.10
C GLU A 586 -25.96 10.90 12.53
N GLN A 587 -25.38 11.72 13.42
CA GLN A 587 -25.21 11.39 14.84
C GLN A 587 -26.48 11.66 15.68
N LEU A 588 -27.48 12.37 15.13
CA LEU A 588 -28.75 12.58 15.79
C LEU A 588 -29.58 11.30 15.78
N LEU A 589 -30.08 10.92 16.94
CA LEU A 589 -30.91 9.74 17.14
C LEU A 589 -32.37 10.00 16.75
N ASP A 590 -32.82 11.27 16.81
CA ASP A 590 -34.20 11.68 16.53
C ASP A 590 -34.38 12.19 15.10
N LYS A 591 -35.18 11.47 14.29
CA LYS A 591 -35.47 11.82 12.89
C LYS A 591 -36.20 13.15 12.69
N PRO A 592 -37.24 13.53 13.49
CA PRO A 592 -37.87 14.84 13.39
C PRO A 592 -36.91 16.01 13.59
N LEU A 593 -36.00 15.89 14.55
CA LEU A 593 -35.02 16.92 14.86
C LEU A 593 -34.04 17.14 13.68
N LYS A 594 -33.70 16.06 12.96
CA LYS A 594 -32.88 16.15 11.74
C LYS A 594 -33.48 17.05 10.68
N THR A 595 -34.78 17.01 10.53
CA THR A 595 -35.52 17.81 9.55
C THR A 595 -35.59 19.29 9.95
N GLN A 596 -35.63 19.60 11.25
CA GLN A 596 -35.71 20.97 11.76
C GLN A 596 -34.37 21.71 11.77
N ILE A 597 -33.26 21.02 12.08
CA ILE A 597 -31.94 21.64 12.20
C ILE A 597 -31.32 21.92 10.81
N GLY A 598 -31.78 21.23 9.78
CA GLY A 598 -31.18 21.32 8.45
C GLY A 598 -29.79 20.67 8.39
N LYS A 599 -29.13 20.73 7.25
CA LYS A 599 -27.84 20.06 7.05
C LYS A 599 -26.71 20.82 7.76
N GLN A 600 -26.08 20.15 8.74
CA GLN A 600 -24.91 20.64 9.45
C GLN A 600 -23.70 19.73 9.11
N ASP A 601 -22.85 20.19 8.24
CA ASP A 601 -21.63 19.49 7.83
C ASP A 601 -20.35 20.26 8.18
N LYS A 602 -19.21 19.64 8.04
CA LYS A 602 -17.90 20.23 8.32
C LYS A 602 -17.56 21.44 7.45
N THR A 603 -18.29 21.70 6.41
CA THR A 603 -18.01 22.77 5.43
C THR A 603 -18.63 24.13 5.83
N ARG A 604 -19.40 24.18 6.91
CA ARG A 604 -20.01 25.41 7.44
C ARG A 604 -19.24 26.02 8.58
#